data_46faf5f3d9bdd01b4eaf5fcaea218728
#
_entry.id   46faf5f3d9bdd01b4eaf5fcaea218728
#
_cell.length_a   1.000
_cell.length_b   1.000
_cell.length_c   1.000
_cell.angle_alpha   90.00
_cell.angle_beta   90.00
_cell.angle_gamma   90.00
#
_symmetry.space_group_name_H-M   'P 1'
#
loop_
_entity.id
_entity.type
_entity.pdbx_description
1 polymer ?
#
loop_
_entity_poly.entity_id
_entity_poly.type
_entity_poly.pdbx_seq_one_letter_code
_entity_poly.pdbx_strand_id
1 'polypeptide(L)'
;MTGGSLHEPLLTVAWPSAHLGPMGLEGAVRLGLRKELEAIADEAAREQAVRQATAAAQENAKALNAAQIFEIDDVIDPAETRALVASTFAAALREPLPPRRTVVDTW
;
A
#
# COMPACT_ATOMS: atom_id res chain seq x y z
N MET A 1 2.00 -4.40 1.11
CA MET A 1 0.61 -4.89 1.25
C MET A 1 0.02 -4.19 2.44
N THR A 2 -1.01 -3.43 2.23
CA THR A 2 -1.86 -3.00 3.32
C THR A 2 -2.45 -4.26 3.94
N GLY A 3 -2.22 -4.47 5.22
CA GLY A 3 -2.50 -5.73 5.90
C GLY A 3 -3.98 -6.08 6.05
N GLY A 4 -4.82 -5.58 5.16
CA GLY A 4 -6.24 -5.52 5.40
C GLY A 4 -7.07 -6.76 5.14
N SER A 5 -6.59 -7.77 4.47
CA SER A 5 -7.54 -8.80 4.04
C SER A 5 -7.64 -10.07 4.89
N LEU A 6 -6.63 -10.39 5.65
CA LEU A 6 -6.62 -11.65 6.42
C LEU A 6 -6.48 -11.47 7.94
N HIS A 7 -6.10 -10.28 8.38
CA HIS A 7 -5.96 -9.97 9.80
C HIS A 7 -6.48 -8.56 10.00
N GLU A 8 -7.40 -8.37 10.90
CA GLU A 8 -7.85 -7.03 11.30
C GLU A 8 -6.71 -6.35 12.05
N PRO A 9 -6.00 -5.38 11.44
CA PRO A 9 -5.01 -4.61 12.15
C PRO A 9 -5.70 -3.73 13.20
N LEU A 10 -5.03 -3.49 14.31
CA LEU A 10 -5.53 -2.52 15.29
C LEU A 10 -5.42 -1.09 14.77
N LEU A 11 -4.44 -0.84 13.94
CA LEU A 11 -4.16 0.46 13.34
C LEU A 11 -3.31 0.27 12.09
N THR A 12 -3.67 0.92 11.01
CA THR A 12 -2.92 0.97 9.77
C THR A 12 -2.63 2.42 9.43
N VAL A 13 -1.37 2.82 9.50
CA VAL A 13 -0.96 4.20 9.20
C VAL A 13 0.18 4.23 8.20
N ALA A 14 0.35 5.34 7.53
CA ALA A 14 1.44 5.57 6.60
C ALA A 14 2.11 6.92 6.84
N TRP A 15 3.35 7.06 6.40
CA TRP A 15 4.01 8.37 6.32
C TRP A 15 3.60 9.08 5.04
N PRO A 16 3.66 10.42 4.98
CA PRO A 16 3.30 11.19 3.77
C PRO A 16 4.10 10.80 2.53
N SER A 17 5.33 10.30 2.72
CA SER A 17 6.22 9.84 1.65
C SER A 17 5.95 8.41 1.18
N ALA A 18 5.02 7.69 1.82
CA ALA A 18 4.73 6.31 1.46
C ALA A 18 3.95 6.21 0.15
N HIS A 19 4.26 5.16 -0.61
CA HIS A 19 3.49 4.74 -1.77
C HIS A 19 2.91 3.37 -1.49
N LEU A 20 1.60 3.24 -1.67
CA LEU A 20 0.88 2.01 -1.43
C LEU A 20 0.53 1.32 -2.75
N GLY A 21 0.79 0.03 -2.81
CA GLY A 21 0.51 -0.78 -3.99
C GLY A 21 0.82 -2.26 -3.76
N PRO A 22 0.24 -3.15 -4.56
CA PRO A 22 0.41 -4.61 -4.40
C PRO A 22 1.82 -5.10 -4.76
N MET A 23 2.55 -4.32 -5.55
CA MET A 23 3.92 -4.62 -6.00
C MET A 23 4.66 -3.32 -6.35
N GLY A 24 5.94 -3.42 -6.71
CA GLY A 24 6.70 -2.26 -7.22
C GLY A 24 5.99 -1.63 -8.42
N LEU A 25 5.81 -0.30 -8.39
CA LEU A 25 4.96 0.41 -9.35
C LEU A 25 5.42 0.24 -10.80
N GLU A 26 6.71 0.25 -11.06
CA GLU A 26 7.24 0.01 -12.41
C GLU A 26 6.88 -1.40 -12.91
N GLY A 27 7.02 -2.42 -12.06
CA GLY A 27 6.62 -3.78 -12.38
C GLY A 27 5.12 -3.89 -12.66
N ALA A 28 4.30 -3.21 -11.86
CA ALA A 28 2.85 -3.16 -12.07
C ALA A 28 2.49 -2.51 -13.41
N VAL A 29 3.14 -1.40 -13.77
CA VAL A 29 2.96 -0.71 -15.05
C VAL A 29 3.37 -1.61 -16.22
N ARG A 30 4.55 -2.23 -16.17
CA ARG A 30 5.02 -3.14 -17.23
C ARG A 30 4.11 -4.34 -17.41
N LEU A 31 3.54 -4.85 -16.33
CA LEU A 31 2.60 -5.97 -16.38
C LEU A 31 1.23 -5.55 -16.90
N GLY A 32 0.68 -4.47 -16.36
CA GLY A 32 -0.66 -3.97 -16.69
C GLY A 32 -0.79 -3.42 -18.10
N LEU A 33 0.25 -2.75 -18.59
CA LEU A 33 0.31 -2.15 -19.93
C LEU A 33 1.13 -2.99 -20.91
N ARG A 34 1.30 -4.27 -20.65
CA ARG A 34 2.17 -5.16 -21.43
C ARG A 34 1.86 -5.11 -22.94
N LYS A 35 0.59 -5.22 -23.31
CA LYS A 35 0.17 -5.26 -24.73
C LYS A 35 0.42 -3.93 -25.42
N GLU A 36 0.14 -2.83 -24.74
CA GLU A 36 0.36 -1.47 -25.24
C GLU A 36 1.85 -1.18 -25.43
N LEU A 37 2.66 -1.63 -24.48
CA LEU A 37 4.12 -1.45 -24.53
C LEU A 37 4.75 -2.34 -25.62
N GLU A 38 4.27 -3.56 -25.82
CA GLU A 38 4.73 -4.46 -26.90
C GLU A 38 4.40 -3.90 -28.31
N ALA A 39 3.34 -3.09 -28.43
CA ALA A 39 2.97 -2.44 -29.70
C ALA A 39 3.92 -1.28 -30.09
N ILE A 40 4.70 -0.76 -29.14
CA ILE A 40 5.69 0.30 -29.41
C ILE A 40 6.98 -0.34 -29.92
N ALA A 41 7.26 -0.20 -31.19
CA ALA A 41 8.43 -0.81 -31.84
C ALA A 41 9.76 -0.20 -31.38
N ASP A 42 9.78 1.13 -31.15
CA ASP A 42 10.97 1.84 -30.69
C ASP A 42 11.18 1.63 -29.19
N GLU A 43 12.34 1.13 -28.80
CA GLU A 43 12.69 0.83 -27.41
C GLU A 43 12.78 2.10 -26.56
N ALA A 44 13.33 3.18 -27.10
CA ALA A 44 13.43 4.45 -26.37
C ALA A 44 12.05 5.06 -26.08
N ALA A 45 11.14 5.01 -27.05
CA ALA A 45 9.76 5.44 -26.86
C ALA A 45 9.01 4.55 -25.86
N ARG A 46 9.25 3.23 -25.87
CA ARG A 46 8.68 2.28 -24.91
C ARG A 46 9.13 2.59 -23.48
N GLU A 47 10.43 2.80 -23.26
CA GLU A 47 10.96 3.17 -21.94
C GLU A 47 10.45 4.54 -21.48
N GLN A 48 10.25 5.47 -22.37
CA GLN A 48 9.63 6.76 -22.03
C GLN A 48 8.17 6.58 -21.59
N ALA A 49 7.40 5.75 -22.29
CA ALA A 49 6.03 5.42 -21.92
C ALA A 49 5.95 4.75 -20.53
N VAL A 50 6.86 3.82 -20.23
CA VAL A 50 6.97 3.19 -18.90
C VAL A 50 7.25 4.25 -17.82
N ARG A 51 8.22 5.15 -18.04
CA ARG A 51 8.52 6.21 -17.08
C ARG A 51 7.33 7.13 -16.82
N GLN A 52 6.62 7.53 -17.86
CA GLN A 52 5.44 8.39 -17.72
C GLN A 52 4.31 7.68 -16.98
N ALA A 53 4.01 6.43 -17.34
CA ALA A 53 2.98 5.65 -16.67
C ALA A 53 3.35 5.35 -15.20
N THR A 54 4.63 5.09 -14.91
CA THR A 54 5.11 4.89 -13.53
C THR A 54 4.97 6.16 -12.71
N ALA A 55 5.30 7.34 -13.28
CA ALA A 55 5.12 8.61 -12.59
C ALA A 55 3.64 8.88 -12.26
N ALA A 56 2.74 8.61 -13.19
CA ALA A 56 1.30 8.72 -12.95
C ALA A 56 0.82 7.72 -11.87
N ALA A 57 1.32 6.49 -11.90
CA ALA A 57 1.03 5.50 -10.87
C ALA A 57 1.55 5.91 -9.48
N GLN A 58 2.71 6.57 -9.40
CA GLN A 58 3.26 7.10 -8.15
C GLN A 58 2.36 8.17 -7.53
N GLU A 59 1.81 9.08 -8.36
CA GLU A 59 0.86 10.08 -7.86
C GLU A 59 -0.39 9.42 -7.25
N ASN A 60 -0.92 8.40 -7.89
CA ASN A 60 -2.10 7.69 -7.39
C ASN A 60 -1.80 6.81 -6.16
N ALA A 61 -0.58 6.31 -6.02
CA ALA A 61 -0.16 5.45 -4.93
C ALA A 61 0.22 6.20 -3.64
N LYS A 62 0.13 7.54 -3.61
CA LYS A 62 0.44 8.32 -2.41
C LYS A 62 -0.44 7.92 -1.22
N ALA A 63 0.15 7.89 -0.04
CA ALA A 63 -0.54 7.56 1.21
C ALA A 63 -1.82 8.37 1.44
N LEU A 64 -1.80 9.66 1.06
CA LEU A 64 -2.97 10.53 1.19
C LEU A 64 -4.17 10.02 0.35
N ASN A 65 -3.92 9.51 -0.85
CA ASN A 65 -4.98 8.95 -1.69
C ASN A 65 -5.56 7.67 -1.06
N ALA A 66 -4.71 6.81 -0.51
CA ALA A 66 -5.15 5.62 0.21
C ALA A 66 -5.99 5.96 1.45
N ALA A 67 -5.60 7.00 2.20
CA ALA A 67 -6.38 7.50 3.33
C ALA A 67 -7.77 8.03 2.91
N GLN A 68 -7.85 8.72 1.77
CA GLN A 68 -9.13 9.26 1.26
C GLN A 68 -10.15 8.17 0.90
N ILE A 69 -9.69 6.99 0.54
CA ILE A 69 -10.55 5.83 0.23
C ILE A 69 -10.60 4.80 1.36
N PHE A 70 -10.15 5.17 2.55
CA PHE A 70 -10.17 4.35 3.76
C PHE A 70 -9.39 3.02 3.67
N GLU A 71 -8.36 2.95 2.84
CA GLU A 71 -7.44 1.80 2.83
C GLU A 71 -6.48 1.79 4.02
N ILE A 72 -6.26 2.96 4.62
CA ILE A 72 -5.49 3.17 5.86
C ILE A 72 -6.24 4.12 6.78
N ASP A 73 -5.94 4.03 8.07
CA ASP A 73 -6.63 4.82 9.10
C ASP A 73 -6.16 6.27 9.13
N ASP A 74 -4.85 6.50 8.92
CA ASP A 74 -4.29 7.86 8.98
C ASP A 74 -2.95 7.99 8.24
N VAL A 75 -2.59 9.25 7.96
CA VAL A 75 -1.26 9.64 7.46
C VAL A 75 -0.59 10.49 8.53
N ILE A 76 0.46 9.96 9.14
CA ILE A 76 1.10 10.51 10.33
C ILE A 76 2.49 11.09 10.04
N ASP A 77 2.93 12.05 10.85
CA ASP A 77 4.32 12.47 10.88
C ASP A 77 5.21 11.30 11.35
N PRO A 78 6.34 11.01 10.67
CA PRO A 78 7.32 10.03 11.15
C PRO A 78 7.73 10.19 12.61
N ALA A 79 7.78 11.41 13.12
CA ALA A 79 8.11 11.70 14.52
C ALA A 79 7.06 11.17 15.52
N GLU A 80 5.82 11.03 15.09
CA GLU A 80 4.72 10.54 15.93
C GLU A 80 4.65 9.01 16.01
N THR A 81 5.35 8.29 15.11
CA THR A 81 5.26 6.84 14.96
C THR A 81 5.44 6.09 16.27
N ARG A 82 6.48 6.45 17.04
CA ARG A 82 6.78 5.76 18.31
C ARG A 82 5.67 5.95 19.35
N ALA A 83 5.17 7.16 19.49
CA ALA A 83 4.13 7.47 20.47
C ALA A 83 2.82 6.76 20.11
N LEU A 84 2.47 6.78 18.83
CA LEU A 84 1.28 6.13 18.31
C LEU A 84 1.33 4.61 18.49
N VAL A 85 2.44 3.98 18.10
CA VAL A 85 2.64 2.53 18.28
C VAL A 85 2.55 2.14 19.76
N ALA A 86 3.23 2.89 20.64
CA ALA A 86 3.21 2.61 22.08
C ALA A 86 1.80 2.74 22.68
N SER A 87 1.05 3.78 22.31
CA SER A 87 -0.32 3.99 22.78
C SER A 87 -1.29 2.91 22.27
N THR A 88 -1.15 2.50 21.01
CA THR A 88 -1.97 1.44 20.41
C THR A 88 -1.71 0.09 21.10
N PHE A 89 -0.46 -0.26 21.35
CA PHE A 89 -0.14 -1.47 22.12
C PHE A 89 -0.68 -1.40 23.56
N ALA A 90 -0.53 -0.27 24.23
CA ALA A 90 -1.04 -0.09 25.58
C ALA A 90 -2.57 -0.21 25.64
N ALA A 91 -3.28 0.27 24.64
CA ALA A 91 -4.73 0.11 24.52
C ALA A 91 -5.11 -1.36 24.25
N ALA A 92 -4.41 -2.02 23.32
CA ALA A 92 -4.67 -3.41 22.94
C ALA A 92 -4.47 -4.39 24.10
N LEU A 93 -3.53 -4.12 25.00
CA LEU A 93 -3.26 -4.99 26.15
C LEU A 93 -4.31 -4.87 27.26
N ARG A 94 -5.18 -3.88 27.20
CA ARG A 94 -6.23 -3.67 28.24
C ARG A 94 -7.46 -4.53 28.03
N GLU A 95 -7.70 -5.00 26.83
CA GLU A 95 -8.82 -5.87 26.51
C GLU A 95 -8.33 -7.27 26.12
N PRO A 96 -8.89 -8.34 26.69
CA PRO A 96 -8.59 -9.68 26.22
C PRO A 96 -9.07 -9.80 24.77
N LEU A 97 -8.13 -10.07 23.88
CA LEU A 97 -8.46 -10.32 22.47
C LEU A 97 -9.43 -11.52 22.39
N PRO A 98 -10.54 -11.40 21.67
CA PRO A 98 -11.40 -12.54 21.42
C PRO A 98 -10.57 -13.65 20.72
N PRO A 99 -10.89 -14.93 20.98
CA PRO A 99 -10.18 -16.02 20.33
C PRO A 99 -10.31 -15.86 18.82
N ARG A 100 -9.19 -15.55 18.16
CA ARG A 100 -9.15 -15.41 16.71
C ARG A 100 -9.39 -16.77 16.08
N ARG A 101 -10.45 -16.90 15.30
CA ARG A 101 -10.52 -17.95 14.31
C ARG A 101 -9.54 -17.59 13.20
N THR A 102 -8.39 -18.23 13.20
CA THR A 102 -7.53 -18.23 12.03
C THR A 102 -8.32 -18.95 10.92
N VAL A 103 -8.82 -18.20 9.97
CA VAL A 103 -9.32 -18.77 8.73
C VAL A 103 -8.06 -19.16 7.94
N VAL A 104 -7.54 -20.32 8.23
CA VAL A 104 -6.60 -20.97 7.33
C VAL A 104 -7.49 -21.70 6.36
N ASP A 105 -7.59 -21.21 5.15
CA ASP A 105 -8.09 -22.02 4.06
C ASP A 105 -7.12 -23.19 3.89
N THR A 106 -7.55 -24.33 4.38
CA THR A 106 -6.91 -25.59 4.07
C THR A 106 -7.34 -25.95 2.65
N TRP A 107 -6.43 -25.86 1.76
CA TRP A 107 -6.49 -26.45 0.42
C TRP A 107 -6.54 -27.97 0.55
#